data_f90e6359f10364f5c372715a6fcb729c
#
_entry.id   f90e6359f10364f5c372715a6fcb729c
#
_cell.length_a   1.000
_cell.length_b   1.000
_cell.length_c   1.000
_cell.angle_alpha   90.00
_cell.angle_beta   90.00
_cell.angle_gamma   90.00
#
_symmetry.space_group_name_H-M   'P 1'
#
loop_
_entity.id
_entity.type
_entity.pdbx_description
1 polymer ?
#
loop_
_entity_poly.entity_id
_entity_poly.type
_entity_poly.pdbx_seq_one_letter_code
_entity_poly.pdbx_strand_id
1 'polypeptide(L)'
;IGMSKEDYYHLSYEITMHFAKAIGPKRDFVFIYVSGAGTSETSRQFWSQTKSKTERDLRELPFKAAYGFRPAGMKPYKGQKRLQGWGKYHWLFTWIPGFSNTIEEVAKAMISCAKCGYFRRTVDVRDIDTLSKWCK
;
A
#
# COMPACT_ATOMS: atom_id res chain seq x y z
N ILE A 1 0.02 17.56 4.44
CA ILE A 1 -0.16 18.90 3.84
C ILE A 1 0.99 19.73 4.40
N GLY A 2 1.87 20.32 3.56
CA GLY A 2 2.97 21.18 3.98
C GLY A 2 4.38 20.54 3.97
N MET A 3 4.52 19.30 3.54
CA MET A 3 5.84 18.68 3.38
C MET A 3 6.45 19.08 2.02
N SER A 4 7.77 19.36 1.98
CA SER A 4 8.49 19.60 0.73
C SER A 4 8.49 18.35 -0.16
N LYS A 5 8.77 18.50 -1.45
CA LYS A 5 8.90 17.34 -2.35
C LYS A 5 10.13 16.51 -2.00
N GLU A 6 11.19 17.17 -1.58
CA GLU A 6 12.45 16.57 -1.16
C GLU A 6 12.23 15.70 0.09
N ASP A 7 11.59 16.23 1.13
CA ASP A 7 11.28 15.47 2.35
C ASP A 7 10.34 14.30 2.05
N TYR A 8 9.33 14.52 1.19
CA TYR A 8 8.42 13.45 0.80
C TYR A 8 9.15 12.32 0.07
N TYR A 9 10.06 12.66 -0.85
CA TYR A 9 10.87 11.69 -1.57
C TYR A 9 11.78 10.92 -0.62
N HIS A 10 12.48 11.64 0.27
CA HIS A 10 13.33 11.03 1.28
C HIS A 10 12.56 10.02 2.15
N LEU A 11 11.43 10.42 2.72
CA LEU A 11 10.64 9.57 3.61
C LEU A 11 9.96 8.40 2.89
N SER A 12 9.45 8.63 1.66
CA SER A 12 8.64 7.64 0.95
C SER A 12 9.46 6.68 0.09
N TYR A 13 10.59 7.15 -0.47
CA TYR A 13 11.43 6.37 -1.36
C TYR A 13 12.75 5.95 -0.72
N GLU A 14 13.58 6.92 -0.32
CA GLU A 14 14.95 6.63 0.10
C GLU A 14 15.01 5.79 1.38
N ILE A 15 14.25 6.16 2.42
CA ILE A 15 14.17 5.38 3.66
C ILE A 15 13.65 3.96 3.37
N THR A 16 12.60 3.84 2.54
CA THR A 16 12.05 2.53 2.17
C THR A 16 13.09 1.66 1.44
N MET A 17 13.82 2.24 0.49
CA MET A 17 14.86 1.52 -0.25
C MET A 17 16.08 1.18 0.62
N HIS A 18 16.50 2.07 1.51
CA HIS A 18 17.56 1.81 2.49
C HIS A 18 17.16 0.67 3.43
N PHE A 19 15.95 0.71 3.97
CA PHE A 19 15.42 -0.37 4.80
C PHE A 19 15.38 -1.71 4.06
N ALA A 20 14.82 -1.72 2.84
CA ALA A 20 14.73 -2.93 2.03
C ALA A 20 16.10 -3.55 1.73
N LYS A 21 17.13 -2.72 1.49
CA LYS A 21 18.51 -3.18 1.28
C LYS A 21 19.17 -3.63 2.58
N ALA A 22 18.93 -2.90 3.69
CA ALA A 22 19.55 -3.18 5.00
C ALA A 22 19.09 -4.52 5.59
N ILE A 23 17.81 -4.91 5.41
CA ILE A 23 17.32 -6.22 5.85
C ILE A 23 17.93 -7.39 5.05
N GLY A 24 18.65 -7.08 3.98
CA GLY A 24 19.26 -8.09 3.12
C GLY A 24 18.18 -8.89 2.36
N PRO A 25 17.73 -8.41 1.19
CA PRO A 25 16.66 -9.08 0.45
C PRO A 25 17.04 -10.53 0.14
N LYS A 26 16.18 -11.46 0.54
CA LYS A 26 16.35 -12.91 0.38
C LYS A 26 15.19 -13.50 -0.40
N ARG A 27 15.45 -14.59 -1.10
CA ARG A 27 14.46 -15.29 -1.95
C ARG A 27 13.29 -15.95 -1.19
N ASP A 28 13.34 -16.01 0.12
CA ASP A 28 12.26 -16.46 1.01
C ASP A 28 11.46 -15.32 1.64
N PHE A 29 11.94 -14.07 1.53
CA PHE A 29 11.27 -12.89 2.09
C PHE A 29 10.24 -12.30 1.12
N VAL A 30 9.09 -11.97 1.65
CA VAL A 30 8.05 -11.19 0.97
C VAL A 30 8.07 -9.77 1.52
N PHE A 31 8.26 -8.80 0.63
CA PHE A 31 8.21 -7.38 0.98
C PHE A 31 6.85 -6.81 0.60
N ILE A 32 6.20 -6.11 1.53
CA ILE A 32 4.92 -5.47 1.27
C ILE A 32 5.06 -3.97 1.52
N TYR A 33 4.79 -3.19 0.48
CA TYR A 33 4.80 -1.73 0.51
C TYR A 33 3.39 -1.17 0.36
N VAL A 34 2.99 -0.29 1.28
CA VAL A 34 1.67 0.36 1.20
C VAL A 34 1.81 1.68 0.46
N SER A 35 1.30 1.71 -0.75
CA SER A 35 1.27 2.92 -1.57
C SER A 35 -0.08 3.66 -1.45
N GLY A 36 -1.03 3.36 -2.27
CA GLY A 36 -2.36 3.95 -2.24
C GLY A 36 -3.04 3.94 -3.60
N ALA A 37 -4.35 4.02 -3.60
CA ALA A 37 -5.13 4.15 -4.83
C ALA A 37 -4.71 5.41 -5.60
N GLY A 38 -4.65 5.30 -6.92
CA GLY A 38 -4.17 6.37 -7.80
C GLY A 38 -2.66 6.45 -7.96
N THR A 39 -1.89 5.53 -7.36
CA THR A 39 -0.44 5.41 -7.64
C THR A 39 -0.23 5.03 -9.11
N SER A 40 0.53 5.86 -9.84
CA SER A 40 0.82 5.68 -11.27
C SER A 40 2.08 6.42 -11.67
N GLU A 41 2.86 5.84 -12.57
CA GLU A 41 4.05 6.50 -13.15
C GLU A 41 3.68 7.68 -14.04
N THR A 42 2.52 7.61 -14.70
CA THR A 42 2.03 8.65 -15.62
C THR A 42 1.23 9.75 -14.91
N SER A 43 1.06 9.65 -13.59
CA SER A 43 0.36 10.66 -12.80
C SER A 43 1.10 12.00 -12.85
N ARG A 44 0.35 13.11 -12.88
CA ARG A 44 0.93 14.45 -12.71
C ARG A 44 1.28 14.78 -11.25
N GLN A 45 0.86 13.95 -10.32
CA GLN A 45 1.04 14.15 -8.89
C GLN A 45 2.36 13.53 -8.42
N PHE A 46 3.23 14.33 -7.83
CA PHE A 46 4.55 13.92 -7.36
C PHE A 46 4.51 12.71 -6.40
N TRP A 47 3.58 12.72 -5.44
CA TRP A 47 3.42 11.61 -4.50
C TRP A 47 3.13 10.27 -5.20
N SER A 48 2.32 10.31 -6.24
CA SER A 48 1.91 9.13 -7.00
C SER A 48 3.07 8.56 -7.81
N GLN A 49 3.85 9.43 -8.45
CA GLN A 49 5.07 9.05 -9.18
C GLN A 49 6.11 8.45 -8.21
N THR A 50 6.36 9.11 -7.06
CA THR A 50 7.30 8.62 -6.05
C THR A 50 6.93 7.24 -5.55
N LYS A 51 5.66 7.02 -5.20
CA LYS A 51 5.19 5.71 -4.74
C LYS A 51 5.27 4.65 -5.82
N SER A 52 4.93 4.97 -7.06
CA SER A 52 5.06 4.05 -8.20
C SER A 52 6.52 3.66 -8.45
N LYS A 53 7.44 4.63 -8.39
CA LYS A 53 8.87 4.39 -8.46
C LYS A 53 9.33 3.44 -7.34
N THR A 54 8.88 3.67 -6.11
CA THR A 54 9.21 2.82 -4.97
C THR A 54 8.74 1.36 -5.20
N GLU A 55 7.51 1.18 -5.65
CA GLU A 55 6.99 -0.15 -5.98
C GLU A 55 7.82 -0.86 -7.05
N ARG A 56 8.21 -0.12 -8.11
CA ARG A 56 9.02 -0.68 -9.20
C ARG A 56 10.40 -1.10 -8.69
N ASP A 57 11.10 -0.20 -8.02
CA ASP A 57 12.49 -0.43 -7.60
C ASP A 57 12.57 -1.52 -6.50
N LEU A 58 11.54 -1.67 -5.66
CA LEU A 58 11.44 -2.80 -4.73
C LEU A 58 11.30 -4.16 -5.44
N ARG A 59 10.67 -4.21 -6.61
CA ARG A 59 10.52 -5.44 -7.41
C ARG A 59 11.82 -5.91 -8.05
N GLU A 60 12.77 -4.99 -8.26
CA GLU A 60 14.11 -5.30 -8.76
C GLU A 60 15.02 -5.93 -7.69
N LEU A 61 14.65 -5.82 -6.42
CA LEU A 61 15.40 -6.46 -5.35
C LEU A 61 15.07 -7.97 -5.27
N PRO A 62 16.05 -8.83 -4.91
CA PRO A 62 15.90 -10.28 -4.93
C PRO A 62 15.06 -10.84 -3.77
N PHE A 63 13.88 -10.24 -3.53
CA PHE A 63 12.86 -10.81 -2.68
C PHE A 63 12.12 -11.96 -3.37
N LYS A 64 11.53 -12.87 -2.60
CA LYS A 64 10.56 -13.85 -3.13
C LYS A 64 9.44 -13.15 -3.88
N ALA A 65 8.94 -12.09 -3.30
CA ALA A 65 7.96 -11.19 -3.91
C ALA A 65 8.03 -9.80 -3.26
N ALA A 66 7.81 -8.75 -4.04
CA ALA A 66 7.53 -7.41 -3.55
C ALA A 66 6.14 -6.99 -4.05
N TYR A 67 5.23 -6.71 -3.11
CA TYR A 67 3.85 -6.31 -3.39
C TYR A 67 3.63 -4.84 -3.08
N GLY A 68 3.05 -4.10 -4.03
CA GLY A 68 2.53 -2.76 -3.81
C GLY A 68 1.05 -2.80 -3.47
N PHE A 69 0.70 -2.53 -2.23
CA PHE A 69 -0.69 -2.45 -1.79
C PHE A 69 -1.24 -1.05 -2.02
N ARG A 70 -2.36 -0.96 -2.72
CA ARG A 70 -3.01 0.31 -3.09
C ARG A 70 -4.43 0.41 -2.51
N PRO A 71 -4.56 0.44 -1.17
CA PRO A 71 -5.85 0.70 -0.56
C PRO A 71 -6.34 2.10 -0.94
N ALA A 72 -7.65 2.25 -1.10
CA ALA A 72 -8.30 3.55 -1.22
C ALA A 72 -8.61 4.12 0.17
N GLY A 73 -9.79 4.70 0.38
CA GLY A 73 -10.19 5.13 1.71
C GLY A 73 -10.24 3.96 2.69
N MET A 74 -9.47 4.04 3.78
CA MET A 74 -9.59 3.08 4.87
C MET A 74 -10.69 3.49 5.83
N LYS A 75 -11.63 2.57 6.10
CA LYS A 75 -12.68 2.80 7.09
C LYS A 75 -12.07 2.93 8.48
N PRO A 76 -12.40 3.98 9.25
CA PRO A 76 -11.91 4.11 10.61
C PRO A 76 -12.43 2.95 11.46
N TYR A 77 -11.59 2.46 12.36
CA TYR A 77 -12.01 1.43 13.31
C TYR A 77 -12.70 2.07 14.53
N LYS A 78 -13.55 1.30 15.18
CA LYS A 78 -14.26 1.72 16.38
C LYS A 78 -13.27 2.06 17.50
N GLY A 79 -13.23 3.33 17.92
CA GLY A 79 -12.30 3.83 18.95
C GLY A 79 -11.11 4.66 18.42
N GLN A 80 -11.01 4.90 17.12
CA GLN A 80 -9.97 5.74 16.56
C GLN A 80 -10.15 7.21 17.02
N LYS A 81 -9.17 7.72 17.80
CA LYS A 81 -9.23 9.06 18.41
C LYS A 81 -8.97 10.22 17.45
N ARG A 82 -8.26 9.97 16.33
CA ARG A 82 -7.94 11.00 15.33
C ARG A 82 -8.33 10.51 13.94
N LEU A 83 -9.28 11.22 13.33
CA LEU A 83 -9.58 11.11 11.91
C LEU A 83 -8.69 12.11 11.18
N GLN A 84 -7.99 11.67 10.15
CA GLN A 84 -7.28 12.58 9.24
C GLN A 84 -8.29 13.54 8.61
N GLY A 85 -7.87 14.74 8.20
CA GLY A 85 -8.73 15.87 7.78
C GLY A 85 -9.81 15.58 6.72
N TRP A 86 -9.73 14.45 6.02
CA TRP A 86 -10.76 13.92 5.13
C TRP A 86 -11.87 13.14 5.87
N GLY A 87 -11.72 12.90 7.16
CA GLY A 87 -12.67 12.13 7.97
C GLY A 87 -14.10 12.69 7.99
N LYS A 88 -14.27 13.98 7.73
CA LYS A 88 -15.61 14.61 7.62
C LYS A 88 -16.35 14.18 6.35
N TYR A 89 -15.64 13.84 5.27
CA TYR A 89 -16.22 13.43 3.98
C TYR A 89 -16.16 11.94 3.74
N HIS A 90 -15.58 11.19 4.67
CA HIS A 90 -15.39 9.75 4.59
C HIS A 90 -16.71 9.01 4.34
N TRP A 91 -17.80 9.43 4.98
CA TRP A 91 -19.11 8.82 4.82
C TRP A 91 -19.64 8.87 3.37
N LEU A 92 -19.26 9.89 2.60
CA LEU A 92 -19.69 10.04 1.20
C LEU A 92 -19.11 8.97 0.28
N PHE A 93 -17.90 8.47 0.59
CA PHE A 93 -17.19 7.48 -0.23
C PHE A 93 -17.34 6.05 0.28
N THR A 94 -17.77 5.86 1.53
CA THR A 94 -17.98 4.51 2.10
C THR A 94 -19.20 3.78 1.52
N TRP A 95 -20.07 4.52 0.84
CA TRP A 95 -21.28 3.98 0.19
C TRP A 95 -20.99 3.30 -1.15
N ILE A 96 -19.84 3.54 -1.75
CA ILE A 96 -19.48 2.94 -3.04
C ILE A 96 -18.85 1.57 -2.78
N PRO A 97 -19.52 0.45 -3.16
CA PRO A 97 -18.95 -0.87 -3.02
C PRO A 97 -17.61 -0.98 -3.77
N GLY A 98 -16.59 -1.52 -3.12
CA GLY A 98 -15.25 -1.67 -3.70
C GLY A 98 -14.39 -0.41 -3.73
N PHE A 99 -14.79 0.67 -3.04
CA PHE A 99 -14.00 1.91 -2.96
C PHE A 99 -13.26 2.08 -1.62
N SER A 100 -13.55 1.25 -0.63
CA SER A 100 -12.91 1.33 0.68
C SER A 100 -12.69 -0.05 1.27
N ASN A 101 -11.58 -0.22 1.97
CA ASN A 101 -11.26 -1.41 2.74
C ASN A 101 -11.21 -1.09 4.23
N THR A 102 -11.46 -2.06 5.07
CA THR A 102 -11.15 -1.97 6.49
C THR A 102 -9.66 -2.28 6.72
N ILE A 103 -9.11 -1.80 7.84
CA ILE A 103 -7.73 -2.14 8.24
C ILE A 103 -7.57 -3.66 8.37
N GLU A 104 -8.60 -4.35 8.86
CA GLU A 104 -8.61 -5.80 9.01
C GLU A 104 -8.54 -6.53 7.65
N GLU A 105 -9.30 -6.07 6.65
CA GLU A 105 -9.22 -6.62 5.29
C GLU A 105 -7.84 -6.44 4.68
N VAL A 106 -7.25 -5.25 4.83
CA VAL A 106 -5.90 -4.98 4.35
C VAL A 106 -4.89 -5.90 5.04
N ALA A 107 -4.94 -6.04 6.36
CA ALA A 107 -4.05 -6.91 7.12
C ALA A 107 -4.19 -8.39 6.70
N LYS A 108 -5.41 -8.89 6.57
CA LYS A 108 -5.68 -10.26 6.10
C LYS A 108 -5.14 -10.49 4.69
N ALA A 109 -5.33 -9.53 3.79
CA ALA A 109 -4.82 -9.60 2.43
C ALA A 109 -3.27 -9.61 2.39
N MET A 110 -2.61 -8.82 3.24
CA MET A 110 -1.15 -8.84 3.38
C MET A 110 -0.65 -10.21 3.86
N ILE A 111 -1.29 -10.79 4.87
CA ILE A 111 -0.96 -12.12 5.38
C ILE A 111 -1.18 -13.17 4.28
N SER A 112 -2.28 -13.10 3.53
CA SER A 112 -2.56 -14.00 2.41
C SER A 112 -1.49 -13.91 1.33
N CYS A 113 -1.05 -12.71 0.95
CA CYS A 113 0.07 -12.53 0.02
C CYS A 113 1.38 -13.12 0.53
N ALA A 114 1.68 -12.95 1.83
CA ALA A 114 2.90 -13.46 2.43
C ALA A 114 2.91 -15.00 2.50
N LYS A 115 1.79 -15.63 2.86
CA LYS A 115 1.67 -17.08 3.02
C LYS A 115 1.48 -17.82 1.70
N CYS A 116 0.50 -17.39 0.91
CA CYS A 116 0.00 -18.11 -0.26
C CYS A 116 0.51 -17.53 -1.59
N GLY A 117 1.09 -16.33 -1.54
CA GLY A 117 1.46 -15.59 -2.73
C GLY A 117 0.26 -15.01 -3.47
N TYR A 118 0.52 -14.17 -4.45
CA TYR A 118 -0.49 -13.66 -5.38
C TYR A 118 0.13 -13.40 -6.74
N PHE A 119 -0.62 -13.62 -7.80
CA PHE A 119 -0.09 -13.53 -9.16
C PHE A 119 0.21 -12.09 -9.62
N ARG A 120 -0.51 -11.10 -9.05
CA ARG A 120 -0.26 -9.68 -9.30
C ARG A 120 0.68 -9.12 -8.26
N ARG A 121 1.63 -8.29 -8.69
CA ARG A 121 2.54 -7.57 -7.79
C ARG A 121 1.95 -6.24 -7.30
N THR A 122 0.90 -5.75 -7.92
CA THR A 122 0.09 -4.63 -7.47
C THR A 122 -1.24 -5.16 -6.99
N VAL A 123 -1.60 -4.81 -5.75
CA VAL A 123 -2.80 -5.30 -5.05
C VAL A 123 -3.72 -4.11 -4.83
N ASP A 124 -4.73 -3.99 -5.65
CA ASP A 124 -5.72 -2.91 -5.63
C ASP A 124 -6.87 -3.21 -4.65
N VAL A 125 -7.77 -2.26 -4.46
CA VAL A 125 -8.92 -2.35 -3.53
C VAL A 125 -9.73 -3.64 -3.70
N ARG A 126 -9.99 -4.05 -4.95
CA ARG A 126 -10.75 -5.28 -5.25
C ARG A 126 -9.95 -6.54 -4.95
N ASP A 127 -8.65 -6.50 -5.22
CA ASP A 127 -7.75 -7.60 -4.89
C ASP A 127 -7.64 -7.78 -3.37
N ILE A 128 -7.62 -6.67 -2.60
CA ILE A 128 -7.61 -6.69 -1.14
C ILE A 128 -8.86 -7.39 -0.59
N ASP A 129 -10.05 -7.06 -1.10
CA ASP A 129 -11.29 -7.72 -0.69
C ASP A 129 -11.24 -9.24 -0.95
N THR A 130 -10.80 -9.63 -2.14
CA THR A 130 -10.66 -11.04 -2.51
C THR A 130 -9.65 -11.76 -1.62
N LEU A 131 -8.45 -11.20 -1.46
CA LEU A 131 -7.37 -11.81 -0.69
C LEU A 131 -7.67 -11.89 0.81
N SER A 132 -8.45 -10.95 1.34
CA SER A 132 -8.87 -10.96 2.75
C SER A 132 -9.69 -12.20 3.13
N LYS A 133 -10.26 -12.90 2.13
CA LYS A 133 -11.11 -14.07 2.28
C LYS A 133 -10.43 -15.37 1.82
N TRP A 134 -9.30 -15.28 1.13
CA TRP A 134 -8.74 -16.39 0.36
C TRP A 134 -7.89 -17.37 1.16
N CYS A 135 -6.95 -16.89 1.95
CA CYS A 135 -6.01 -17.73 2.69
C CYS A 135 -6.41 -17.79 4.16
N LYS A 136 -7.12 -18.85 4.55
CA LYS A 136 -7.45 -19.14 5.94
C LYS A 136 -6.35 -19.96 6.63
#